data_9317c4e04b1d708fabc265393eae1386
#
_entry.id   9317c4e04b1d708fabc265393eae1386
#
_cell.length_a   1.000
_cell.length_b   1.000
_cell.length_c   1.000
_cell.angle_alpha   90.00
_cell.angle_beta   90.00
_cell.angle_gamma   90.00
#
_symmetry.space_group_name_H-M   'P 1'
#
loop_
_entity.id
_entity.type
_entity.pdbx_description
1 polymer ?
#
loop_
_entity_poly.entity_id
_entity_poly.type
_entity_poly.pdbx_seq_one_letter_code
_entity_poly.pdbx_strand_id
1 'polypeptide(L)'
;DEDLKAVAIGAASKVEEQMDKFSFNMALEEIWILVRRANKYIDEKMPWVLAKEPERKAELDTVMHNLAEAIRIISILIEPFMHTTSKEIRKQMGLWYSEAVWEDSFVFDMMNGEQVKKGNAIFPRLDIEKELSELAKLSTAGEAENIPLKLKPEITYDDFDKIDFRVGTIVKAEKHPK
;
A
#
# COMPACT_ATOMS: atom_id res chain seq x y z
N ASP A 1 19.04 16.85 -2.55
CA ASP A 1 17.87 16.82 -1.66
C ASP A 1 16.62 17.33 -2.40
N GLU A 2 16.72 18.46 -3.13
CA GLU A 2 15.60 19.05 -3.88
C GLU A 2 15.00 18.12 -4.93
N ASP A 3 15.83 17.28 -5.57
CA ASP A 3 15.37 16.33 -6.57
C ASP A 3 14.46 15.24 -5.95
N LEU A 4 14.84 14.67 -4.78
CA LEU A 4 13.98 13.72 -4.08
C LEU A 4 12.66 14.35 -3.66
N LYS A 5 12.71 15.58 -3.13
CA LYS A 5 11.53 16.33 -2.72
C LYS A 5 10.60 16.62 -3.90
N ALA A 6 11.15 17.08 -5.02
CA ALA A 6 10.38 17.34 -6.24
C ALA A 6 9.69 16.08 -6.77
N VAL A 7 10.40 14.93 -6.79
CA VAL A 7 9.82 13.65 -7.20
C VAL A 7 8.72 13.21 -6.23
N ALA A 8 8.92 13.37 -4.92
CA ALA A 8 7.95 12.97 -3.91
C ALA A 8 6.65 13.78 -4.02
N ILE A 9 6.73 15.10 -4.07
CA ILE A 9 5.55 15.98 -4.20
C ILE A 9 4.84 15.75 -5.55
N GLY A 10 5.61 15.56 -6.64
CA GLY A 10 5.04 15.34 -7.97
C GLY A 10 4.41 13.97 -8.18
N ALA A 11 4.71 12.98 -7.32
CA ALA A 11 4.19 11.62 -7.45
C ALA A 11 2.66 11.58 -7.25
N ALA A 12 2.13 12.30 -6.26
CA ALA A 12 0.71 12.29 -5.92
C ALA A 12 -0.19 12.68 -7.11
N SER A 13 0.10 13.82 -7.77
CA SER A 13 -0.67 14.26 -8.94
C SER A 13 -0.64 13.26 -10.09
N LYS A 14 0.51 12.62 -10.31
CA LYS A 14 0.65 11.62 -11.39
C LYS A 14 -0.11 10.34 -11.07
N VAL A 15 -0.07 9.88 -9.82
CA VAL A 15 -0.85 8.74 -9.36
C VAL A 15 -2.34 9.02 -9.52
N GLU A 16 -2.81 10.18 -9.07
CA GLU A 16 -4.20 10.62 -9.19
C GLU A 16 -4.65 10.62 -10.66
N GLU A 17 -3.86 11.21 -11.56
CA GLU A 17 -4.15 11.22 -13.00
C GLU A 17 -4.32 9.81 -13.59
N GLN A 18 -3.49 8.86 -13.16
CA GLN A 18 -3.59 7.48 -13.64
C GLN A 18 -4.77 6.73 -13.01
N MET A 19 -5.07 7.00 -11.75
CA MET A 19 -6.23 6.43 -11.05
C MET A 19 -7.54 6.89 -11.70
N ASP A 20 -7.67 8.16 -12.06
CA ASP A 20 -8.84 8.72 -12.75
C ASP A 20 -9.07 8.07 -14.11
N LYS A 21 -8.01 7.60 -14.76
CA LYS A 21 -8.05 6.85 -16.03
C LYS A 21 -8.24 5.35 -15.83
N PHE A 22 -8.40 4.86 -14.61
CA PHE A 22 -8.41 3.43 -14.26
C PHE A 22 -7.14 2.69 -14.71
N SER A 23 -6.03 3.39 -14.91
CA SER A 23 -4.73 2.85 -15.31
C SER A 23 -3.90 2.46 -14.08
N PHE A 24 -4.38 1.49 -13.30
CA PHE A 24 -3.81 1.12 -11.99
C PHE A 24 -2.36 0.66 -12.06
N ASN A 25 -1.97 -0.02 -13.14
CA ASN A 25 -0.59 -0.41 -13.39
C ASN A 25 0.33 0.81 -13.57
N MET A 26 -0.15 1.85 -14.26
CA MET A 26 0.61 3.10 -14.44
C MET A 26 0.67 3.91 -13.14
N ALA A 27 -0.41 3.92 -12.36
CA ALA A 27 -0.42 4.53 -11.03
C ALA A 27 0.65 3.90 -10.12
N LEU A 28 0.73 2.57 -10.10
CA LEU A 28 1.78 1.85 -9.36
C LEU A 28 3.18 2.20 -9.90
N GLU A 29 3.38 2.30 -11.21
CA GLU A 29 4.68 2.66 -11.79
C GLU A 29 5.14 4.06 -11.34
N GLU A 30 4.24 5.04 -11.23
CA GLU A 30 4.55 6.37 -10.71
C GLU A 30 4.99 6.30 -9.23
N ILE A 31 4.35 5.47 -8.40
CA ILE A 31 4.80 5.24 -7.02
C ILE A 31 6.20 4.62 -7.00
N TRP A 32 6.46 3.64 -7.88
CA TRP A 32 7.77 2.98 -7.97
C TRP A 32 8.89 3.90 -8.47
N ILE A 33 8.56 4.95 -9.23
CA ILE A 33 9.53 6.01 -9.57
C ILE A 33 10.03 6.70 -8.30
N LEU A 34 9.13 7.04 -7.38
CA LEU A 34 9.52 7.61 -6.08
C LEU A 34 10.33 6.62 -5.23
N VAL A 35 9.92 5.35 -5.17
CA VAL A 35 10.66 4.31 -4.45
C VAL A 35 12.09 4.17 -5.00
N ARG A 36 12.25 4.10 -6.34
CA ARG A 36 13.57 4.02 -6.97
C ARG A 36 14.41 5.27 -6.69
N ARG A 37 13.79 6.45 -6.69
CA ARG A 37 14.49 7.70 -6.38
C ARG A 37 14.96 7.74 -4.93
N ALA A 38 14.14 7.29 -3.98
CA ALA A 38 14.52 7.18 -2.57
C ALA A 38 15.68 6.20 -2.36
N ASN A 39 15.64 5.03 -3.01
CA ASN A 39 16.75 4.07 -2.96
C ASN A 39 18.04 4.66 -3.52
N LYS A 40 17.97 5.34 -4.67
CA LYS A 40 19.12 6.01 -5.25
C LYS A 40 19.68 7.10 -4.32
N TYR A 41 18.81 7.83 -3.63
CA TYR A 41 19.21 8.85 -2.65
C TYR A 41 19.97 8.24 -1.46
N ILE A 42 19.56 7.06 -1.00
CA ILE A 42 20.31 6.31 0.03
C ILE A 42 21.73 6.00 -0.45
N ASP A 43 21.89 5.53 -1.68
CA ASP A 43 23.19 5.20 -2.27
C ASP A 43 24.07 6.45 -2.48
N GLU A 44 23.48 7.57 -2.88
CA GLU A 44 24.16 8.85 -3.08
C GLU A 44 24.64 9.46 -1.75
N LYS A 45 23.83 9.39 -0.70
CA LYS A 45 24.09 10.04 0.59
C LYS A 45 24.83 9.16 1.59
N MET A 46 24.78 7.85 1.42
CA MET A 46 25.46 6.86 2.26
C MET A 46 25.28 7.14 3.77
N PRO A 47 24.06 7.13 4.32
CA PRO A 47 23.83 7.50 5.73
C PRO A 47 24.64 6.68 6.73
N TRP A 48 25.01 5.46 6.40
CA TRP A 48 25.89 4.61 7.22
C TRP A 48 27.33 5.11 7.31
N VAL A 49 27.79 5.93 6.35
CA VAL A 49 29.09 6.63 6.41
C VAL A 49 28.94 7.87 7.26
N LEU A 50 27.89 8.68 7.02
CA LEU A 50 27.58 9.87 7.81
C LEU A 50 27.46 9.55 9.31
N ALA A 51 26.85 8.41 9.64
CA ALA A 51 26.68 7.97 11.02
C ALA A 51 28.00 7.68 11.79
N LYS A 52 29.11 7.52 11.07
CA LYS A 52 30.44 7.31 11.67
C LYS A 52 31.22 8.63 11.94
N GLU A 53 30.72 9.75 11.41
CA GLU A 53 31.35 11.05 11.47
C GLU A 53 30.48 12.01 12.33
N PRO A 54 30.81 12.17 13.63
CA PRO A 54 29.97 12.97 14.55
C PRO A 54 29.80 14.43 14.12
N GLU A 55 30.78 15.00 13.42
CA GLU A 55 30.71 16.38 12.91
C GLU A 55 29.67 16.53 11.80
N ARG A 56 29.32 15.45 11.12
CA ARG A 56 28.28 15.45 10.03
C ARG A 56 26.90 15.03 10.49
N LYS A 57 26.66 15.06 11.78
CA LYS A 57 25.36 14.66 12.34
C LYS A 57 24.20 15.45 11.73
N ALA A 58 24.36 16.76 11.55
CA ALA A 58 23.29 17.58 10.96
C ALA A 58 22.95 17.18 9.51
N GLU A 59 23.94 16.73 8.74
CA GLU A 59 23.72 16.21 7.40
C GLU A 59 22.99 14.85 7.45
N LEU A 60 23.41 13.98 8.37
CA LEU A 60 22.71 12.71 8.61
C LEU A 60 21.24 12.93 8.99
N ASP A 61 20.98 13.84 9.92
CA ASP A 61 19.62 14.17 10.37
C ASP A 61 18.76 14.64 9.19
N THR A 62 19.32 15.50 8.32
CA THR A 62 18.62 15.95 7.08
C THR A 62 18.35 14.81 6.12
N VAL A 63 19.31 13.93 5.90
CA VAL A 63 19.15 12.77 5.01
C VAL A 63 18.09 11.82 5.54
N MET A 64 18.10 11.53 6.84
CA MET A 64 17.11 10.66 7.47
C MET A 64 15.70 11.27 7.44
N HIS A 65 15.58 12.58 7.66
CA HIS A 65 14.31 13.30 7.55
C HIS A 65 13.74 13.21 6.13
N ASN A 66 14.54 13.48 5.11
CA ASN A 66 14.09 13.41 3.71
C ASN A 66 13.65 12.00 3.31
N LEU A 67 14.34 10.96 3.79
CA LEU A 67 13.94 9.57 3.56
C LEU A 67 12.64 9.21 4.29
N ALA A 68 12.50 9.68 5.52
CA ALA A 68 11.28 9.46 6.30
C ALA A 68 10.06 10.11 5.63
N GLU A 69 10.21 11.35 5.12
CA GLU A 69 9.16 12.02 4.35
C GLU A 69 8.80 11.27 3.07
N ALA A 70 9.80 10.80 2.32
CA ALA A 70 9.54 10.00 1.12
C ALA A 70 8.77 8.71 1.46
N ILE A 71 9.13 8.00 2.55
CA ILE A 71 8.42 6.79 3.01
C ILE A 71 7.00 7.12 3.48
N ARG A 72 6.79 8.25 4.17
CA ARG A 72 5.46 8.72 4.57
C ARG A 72 4.57 8.90 3.34
N ILE A 73 5.04 9.63 2.33
CA ILE A 73 4.30 9.86 1.08
C ILE A 73 4.04 8.54 0.36
N ILE A 74 5.04 7.67 0.20
CA ILE A 74 4.87 6.34 -0.39
C ILE A 74 3.78 5.56 0.36
N SER A 75 3.75 5.61 1.70
CA SER A 75 2.76 4.88 2.49
C SER A 75 1.33 5.33 2.22
N ILE A 76 1.11 6.61 1.91
CA ILE A 76 -0.19 7.15 1.53
C ILE A 76 -0.56 6.68 0.12
N LEU A 77 0.35 6.87 -0.84
CA LEU A 77 0.10 6.57 -2.24
C LEU A 77 -0.17 5.09 -2.52
N ILE A 78 0.45 4.18 -1.76
CA ILE A 78 0.23 2.74 -1.94
C ILE A 78 -1.01 2.21 -1.21
N GLU A 79 -1.65 2.99 -0.35
CA GLU A 79 -2.76 2.52 0.47
C GLU A 79 -3.92 1.93 -0.33
N PRO A 80 -4.36 2.49 -1.46
CA PRO A 80 -5.42 1.91 -2.28
C PRO A 80 -5.09 0.51 -2.83
N PHE A 81 -3.81 0.19 -2.97
CA PHE A 81 -3.33 -1.07 -3.53
C PHE A 81 -2.90 -2.08 -2.46
N MET A 82 -2.28 -1.58 -1.39
CA MET A 82 -1.61 -2.38 -0.37
C MET A 82 -1.93 -1.87 1.05
N HIS A 83 -3.20 -1.85 1.39
CA HIS A 83 -3.74 -1.27 2.62
C HIS A 83 -3.03 -1.76 3.90
N THR A 84 -2.82 -3.07 4.05
CA THR A 84 -2.13 -3.64 5.22
C THR A 84 -0.67 -3.20 5.28
N THR A 85 0.00 -3.14 4.12
CA THR A 85 1.39 -2.70 4.01
C THR A 85 1.53 -1.23 4.37
N SER A 86 0.66 -0.37 3.85
CA SER A 86 0.59 1.05 4.19
C SER A 86 0.48 1.25 5.70
N LYS A 87 -0.46 0.57 6.34
CA LYS A 87 -0.66 0.64 7.80
C LYS A 87 0.59 0.20 8.58
N GLU A 88 1.23 -0.88 8.16
CA GLU A 88 2.41 -1.38 8.87
C GLU A 88 3.62 -0.45 8.68
N ILE A 89 3.83 0.12 7.49
CA ILE A 89 4.85 1.16 7.27
C ILE A 89 4.62 2.33 8.23
N ARG A 90 3.42 2.88 8.26
CA ARG A 90 3.07 4.04 9.09
C ARG A 90 3.24 3.76 10.58
N LYS A 91 2.86 2.58 11.02
CA LYS A 91 3.06 2.13 12.39
C LYS A 91 4.54 2.07 12.77
N GLN A 92 5.41 1.53 11.89
CA GLN A 92 6.85 1.49 12.11
C GLN A 92 7.49 2.89 12.07
N MET A 93 6.94 3.79 11.24
CA MET A 93 7.35 5.19 11.17
C MET A 93 6.87 6.05 12.36
N GLY A 94 6.08 5.49 13.27
CA GLY A 94 5.51 6.23 14.40
C GLY A 94 4.28 7.07 14.05
N LEU A 95 3.68 6.85 12.88
CA LEU A 95 2.50 7.56 12.36
C LEU A 95 1.18 6.80 12.63
N TRP A 96 1.18 5.93 13.64
CA TRP A 96 0.05 5.05 13.95
C TRP A 96 -1.23 5.77 14.37
N TYR A 97 -1.12 7.03 14.78
CA TYR A 97 -2.22 7.89 15.23
C TYR A 97 -2.88 8.68 14.09
N SER A 98 -2.27 8.72 12.92
CA SER A 98 -2.81 9.44 11.77
C SER A 98 -3.41 8.48 10.75
N GLU A 99 -4.59 8.77 10.24
CA GLU A 99 -5.09 8.12 9.03
C GLU A 99 -4.27 8.57 7.83
N ALA A 100 -4.23 7.76 6.77
CA ALA A 100 -3.64 8.20 5.51
C ALA A 100 -4.60 9.21 4.87
N VAL A 101 -4.26 10.47 4.96
CA VAL A 101 -4.99 11.54 4.28
C VAL A 101 -4.32 11.76 2.94
N TRP A 102 -5.09 11.65 1.84
CA TRP A 102 -4.54 11.75 0.49
C TRP A 102 -3.86 13.10 0.25
N GLU A 103 -4.44 14.17 0.73
CA GLU A 103 -3.94 15.53 0.63
C GLU A 103 -2.55 15.71 1.24
N ASP A 104 -2.22 14.93 2.26
CA ASP A 104 -0.90 14.97 2.90
C ASP A 104 0.22 14.43 2.00
N SER A 105 -0.12 13.70 0.93
CA SER A 105 0.86 13.23 -0.05
C SER A 105 1.41 14.35 -0.96
N PHE A 106 0.73 15.48 -1.05
CA PHE A 106 1.19 16.66 -1.80
C PHE A 106 2.12 17.56 -0.99
N VAL A 107 2.29 17.29 0.30
CA VAL A 107 3.06 18.13 1.21
C VAL A 107 4.31 17.37 1.68
N PHE A 108 5.45 18.05 1.68
CA PHE A 108 6.70 17.57 2.24
C PHE A 108 6.99 18.32 3.55
N ASP A 109 7.91 17.79 4.39
CA ASP A 109 8.27 18.37 5.69
C ASP A 109 7.14 18.34 6.75
N MET A 110 6.35 17.27 6.77
CA MET A 110 5.29 17.06 7.76
C MET A 110 5.73 16.25 8.99
N MET A 111 6.84 15.51 8.90
CA MET A 111 7.34 14.71 10.02
C MET A 111 8.09 15.58 11.03
N ASN A 112 7.64 15.56 12.30
CA ASN A 112 8.18 16.38 13.37
C ASN A 112 8.38 15.56 14.65
N GLY A 113 9.53 14.87 14.73
CA GLY A 113 9.94 14.18 15.97
C GLY A 113 9.27 12.84 16.24
N GLU A 114 8.64 12.24 15.25
CA GLU A 114 8.12 10.88 15.32
C GLU A 114 9.26 9.89 15.58
N GLN A 115 8.98 8.92 16.46
CA GLN A 115 9.94 7.88 16.78
C GLN A 115 9.71 6.64 15.92
N VAL A 116 10.64 6.39 15.01
CA VAL A 116 10.68 5.16 14.23
C VAL A 116 10.91 3.96 15.14
N LYS A 117 10.08 2.92 15.01
CA LYS A 117 10.18 1.69 15.78
C LYS A 117 10.50 0.52 14.88
N LYS A 118 11.54 -0.24 15.26
CA LYS A 118 11.85 -1.47 14.56
C LYS A 118 10.69 -2.47 14.74
N GLY A 119 10.02 -2.78 13.64
CA GLY A 119 8.98 -3.81 13.56
C GLY A 119 9.48 -5.09 12.90
N ASN A 120 8.55 -5.99 12.61
CA ASN A 120 8.82 -7.17 11.80
C ASN A 120 9.06 -6.77 10.34
N ALA A 121 9.76 -7.62 9.59
CA ALA A 121 9.90 -7.42 8.15
C ALA A 121 8.50 -7.45 7.49
N ILE A 122 8.19 -6.38 6.73
CA ILE A 122 6.89 -6.25 6.06
C ILE A 122 6.78 -7.30 4.95
N PHE A 123 7.87 -7.58 4.26
CA PHE A 123 7.99 -8.62 3.25
C PHE A 123 9.06 -9.64 3.68
N PRO A 124 8.71 -10.61 4.55
CA PRO A 124 9.65 -11.64 4.94
C PRO A 124 9.96 -12.54 3.74
N ARG A 125 11.16 -13.08 3.71
CA ARG A 125 11.48 -14.14 2.74
C ARG A 125 10.63 -15.36 3.06
N LEU A 126 9.91 -15.86 2.07
CA LEU A 126 9.11 -17.08 2.19
C LEU A 126 10.02 -18.30 2.08
N ASP A 127 9.82 -19.26 2.98
CA ASP A 127 10.38 -20.59 2.86
C ASP A 127 9.45 -21.41 1.93
N ILE A 128 9.89 -21.62 0.71
CA ILE A 128 9.10 -22.25 -0.36
C ILE A 128 8.61 -23.65 0.07
N GLU A 129 9.47 -24.45 0.71
CA GLU A 129 9.10 -25.82 1.13
C GLU A 129 8.01 -25.80 2.20
N LYS A 130 8.14 -24.89 3.17
CA LYS A 130 7.15 -24.70 4.22
C LYS A 130 5.82 -24.23 3.64
N GLU A 131 5.84 -23.21 2.80
CA GLU A 131 4.61 -22.66 2.17
C GLU A 131 3.90 -23.70 1.29
N LEU A 132 4.65 -24.45 0.48
CA LEU A 132 4.07 -25.53 -0.32
C LEU A 132 3.46 -26.65 0.56
N SER A 133 4.10 -26.96 1.69
CA SER A 133 3.54 -27.95 2.63
C SER A 133 2.25 -27.47 3.30
N GLU A 134 2.15 -26.19 3.61
CA GLU A 134 0.95 -25.58 4.18
C GLU A 134 -0.18 -25.50 3.14
N LEU A 135 0.12 -25.10 1.90
CA LEU A 135 -0.84 -25.12 0.79
C LEU A 135 -1.36 -26.54 0.51
N ALA A 136 -0.48 -27.55 0.52
CA ALA A 136 -0.90 -28.93 0.36
C ALA A 136 -1.86 -29.40 1.47
N LYS A 137 -1.65 -28.97 2.73
CA LYS A 137 -2.58 -29.25 3.82
C LYS A 137 -3.92 -28.57 3.63
N LEU A 138 -3.94 -27.33 3.12
CA LEU A 138 -5.17 -26.60 2.84
C LEU A 138 -5.94 -27.23 1.67
N SER A 139 -5.25 -27.72 0.63
CA SER A 139 -5.88 -28.39 -0.49
C SER A 139 -6.46 -29.77 -0.12
N THR A 140 -5.82 -30.49 0.81
CA THR A 140 -6.35 -31.75 1.34
C THR A 140 -7.47 -31.55 2.37
N ALA A 141 -7.46 -30.43 3.11
CA ALA A 141 -8.57 -30.05 3.98
C ALA A 141 -9.79 -29.52 3.19
N GLY A 142 -9.58 -29.16 1.95
CA GLY A 142 -10.59 -28.68 1.00
C GLY A 142 -11.16 -29.75 0.06
N GLU A 143 -10.94 -31.05 0.32
CA GLU A 143 -11.86 -32.08 -0.14
C GLU A 143 -13.18 -31.96 0.65
N ALA A 144 -13.73 -30.73 0.66
CA ALA A 144 -15.13 -30.53 0.87
C ALA A 144 -15.86 -31.45 -0.10
N GLU A 145 -16.73 -32.31 0.43
CA GLU A 145 -17.67 -33.10 -0.33
C GLU A 145 -18.03 -32.37 -1.61
N ASN A 146 -17.76 -32.99 -2.72
CA ASN A 146 -18.13 -32.50 -4.03
C ASN A 146 -19.66 -32.53 -4.08
N ILE A 147 -20.27 -31.58 -3.35
CA ILE A 147 -21.71 -31.36 -3.40
C ILE A 147 -21.94 -30.92 -4.84
N PRO A 148 -22.52 -31.76 -5.70
CA PRO A 148 -22.71 -31.39 -7.09
C PRO A 148 -23.58 -30.13 -7.04
N LEU A 149 -23.01 -28.99 -7.40
CA LEU A 149 -23.73 -27.75 -7.56
C LEU A 149 -24.87 -28.05 -8.56
N LYS A 150 -26.06 -28.17 -8.05
CA LYS A 150 -27.25 -28.36 -8.88
C LYS A 150 -27.46 -27.06 -9.63
N LEU A 151 -26.72 -26.90 -10.74
CA LEU A 151 -26.87 -25.77 -11.61
C LEU A 151 -28.30 -25.66 -12.06
N LYS A 152 -28.83 -24.46 -12.03
CA LYS A 152 -30.16 -24.18 -12.65
C LYS A 152 -30.01 -24.33 -14.16
N PRO A 153 -31.11 -24.58 -14.89
CA PRO A 153 -31.10 -24.58 -16.34
C PRO A 153 -30.44 -23.30 -16.88
N GLU A 154 -29.74 -23.42 -17.99
CA GLU A 154 -29.26 -22.26 -18.71
C GLU A 154 -30.42 -21.36 -19.12
N ILE A 155 -30.21 -20.06 -19.03
CA ILE A 155 -31.15 -19.05 -19.49
C ILE A 155 -30.67 -18.48 -20.81
N THR A 156 -31.60 -18.02 -21.66
CA THR A 156 -31.24 -17.31 -22.89
C THR A 156 -30.84 -15.86 -22.60
N TYR A 157 -30.19 -15.20 -23.56
CA TYR A 157 -29.91 -13.78 -23.47
C TYR A 157 -31.18 -12.95 -23.26
N ASP A 158 -32.26 -13.31 -23.94
CA ASP A 158 -33.57 -12.65 -23.79
C ASP A 158 -34.17 -12.80 -22.40
N ASP A 159 -33.85 -13.87 -21.69
CA ASP A 159 -34.25 -14.02 -20.28
C ASP A 159 -33.43 -13.16 -19.35
N PHE A 160 -32.16 -12.99 -19.64
CA PHE A 160 -31.26 -12.09 -18.89
C PHE A 160 -31.65 -10.63 -19.12
N ASP A 161 -31.98 -10.23 -20.35
CA ASP A 161 -32.33 -8.85 -20.73
C ASP A 161 -33.63 -8.35 -20.07
N LYS A 162 -34.44 -9.27 -19.55
CA LYS A 162 -35.65 -8.95 -18.76
C LYS A 162 -35.31 -8.50 -17.32
N ILE A 163 -34.08 -8.66 -16.89
CA ILE A 163 -33.63 -8.34 -15.52
C ILE A 163 -33.15 -6.89 -15.49
N ASP A 164 -33.73 -6.07 -14.64
CA ASP A 164 -33.27 -4.68 -14.42
C ASP A 164 -32.49 -4.59 -13.12
N PHE A 165 -31.23 -4.16 -13.23
CA PHE A 165 -30.34 -3.94 -12.09
C PHE A 165 -30.32 -2.46 -11.73
N ARG A 166 -30.74 -2.13 -10.50
CA ARG A 166 -30.77 -0.74 -10.01
C ARG A 166 -29.97 -0.61 -8.74
N VAL A 167 -29.24 0.50 -8.64
CA VAL A 167 -28.58 0.90 -7.41
C VAL A 167 -29.62 1.55 -6.49
N GLY A 168 -29.65 1.12 -5.22
CA GLY A 168 -30.55 1.69 -4.21
C GLY A 168 -29.80 2.02 -2.93
N THR A 169 -30.30 3.01 -2.21
CA THR A 169 -29.78 3.34 -0.87
C THR A 169 -30.54 2.53 0.18
N ILE A 170 -29.81 1.84 1.07
CA ILE A 170 -30.41 1.13 2.20
C ILE A 170 -30.87 2.18 3.22
N VAL A 171 -32.19 2.35 3.35
CA VAL A 171 -32.78 3.30 4.32
C VAL A 171 -33.04 2.66 5.69
N LYS A 172 -33.16 1.34 5.79
CA LYS A 172 -33.40 0.62 7.03
C LYS A 172 -32.97 -0.84 6.89
N ALA A 173 -32.31 -1.38 7.90
CA ALA A 173 -32.01 -2.81 8.00
C ALA A 173 -32.45 -3.32 9.37
N GLU A 174 -33.23 -4.40 9.41
CA GLU A 174 -33.71 -5.03 10.64
C GLU A 174 -33.40 -6.53 10.61
N LYS A 175 -33.18 -7.10 11.80
CA LYS A 175 -32.94 -8.53 11.94
C LYS A 175 -34.25 -9.29 11.61
N HIS A 176 -34.18 -10.23 10.65
CA HIS A 176 -35.35 -11.04 10.28
C HIS A 176 -35.77 -11.89 11.50
N PRO A 177 -37.04 -11.83 11.94
CA PRO A 177 -37.53 -12.68 13.00
C PRO A 177 -37.68 -14.12 12.48
N LYS A 178 -36.73 -14.97 12.84
CA LYS A 178 -36.84 -16.43 12.79
C LYS A 178 -36.44 -17.00 14.12
#